data_a60c9cd02b4fb9b217030bce86d17ce3
#
_entry.id   a60c9cd02b4fb9b217030bce86d17ce3
#
_cell.length_a   1.000
_cell.length_b   1.000
_cell.length_c   1.000
_cell.angle_alpha   90.00
_cell.angle_beta   90.00
_cell.angle_gamma   90.00
#
_symmetry.space_group_name_H-M   'P 1'
#
loop_
_entity.id
_entity.type
_entity.pdbx_description
1 polymer ?
#
loop_
_entity_poly.entity_id
_entity_poly.type
_entity_poly.pdbx_seq_one_letter_code
_entity_poly.pdbx_strand_id
1 'polypeptide(L)'
;MKTIDQIAAELAGYDPTSLRADKVNAFLAELVSPVTQTETLPLFDALGRVLAQDVISPISVPPHDNSAMDGFAFDGAQLQSHQSLTLTVIGTALAGKAWQGTVKAGECVKIMTGAIMPEGLNTVVPQEMVTVEETLNNDTTSISTISIAPNTLNLGDNRRFAGEDLMQGKPALSQGDTLTPAALGLVASLGLPSVTVFRKLRVAYFSTGDEILSLGQAPREGAVYDSNRYTVFGLLTRMGCEVIDMGVVRDEPALLEAAFIQAASTADAIITSGGVSVGEADYTRAMMKKALASSGAMSRSTRTAAIAPSTLTGSARPVCSASAAAMSWMARTPCAATPASSASVNSRAARGSAVWMRCPRPGIRRPLLR
;
A
#
# COMPACT_ATOMS: atom_id res chain seq x y z
N MET A 1 -25.15 -15.41 0.16
CA MET A 1 -24.00 -16.23 0.56
C MET A 1 -24.40 -17.67 0.38
N LYS A 2 -23.61 -18.42 -0.38
CA LYS A 2 -23.89 -19.84 -0.66
C LYS A 2 -23.64 -20.69 0.59
N THR A 3 -24.39 -21.78 0.76
CA THR A 3 -24.12 -22.79 1.80
C THR A 3 -22.94 -23.67 1.40
N ILE A 4 -22.33 -24.38 2.35
CA ILE A 4 -21.26 -25.36 2.06
C ILE A 4 -21.72 -26.38 1.03
N ASP A 5 -22.95 -26.87 1.15
CA ASP A 5 -23.52 -27.86 0.22
C ASP A 5 -23.72 -27.28 -1.18
N GLN A 6 -24.13 -25.99 -1.29
CA GLN A 6 -24.24 -25.30 -2.58
C GLN A 6 -22.89 -25.12 -3.26
N ILE A 7 -21.85 -24.72 -2.50
CA ILE A 7 -20.48 -24.56 -3.02
C ILE A 7 -19.93 -25.94 -3.43
N ALA A 8 -20.15 -26.96 -2.62
CA ALA A 8 -19.73 -28.33 -2.90
C ALA A 8 -20.39 -28.89 -4.18
N ALA A 9 -21.68 -28.62 -4.39
CA ALA A 9 -22.40 -29.02 -5.60
C ALA A 9 -21.90 -28.33 -6.89
N GLU A 10 -21.38 -27.11 -6.79
CA GLU A 10 -20.84 -26.35 -7.91
C GLU A 10 -19.38 -26.72 -8.25
N LEU A 11 -18.64 -27.31 -7.31
CA LEU A 11 -17.26 -27.75 -7.52
C LEU A 11 -17.24 -29.10 -8.24
N ALA A 12 -16.94 -29.08 -9.53
CA ALA A 12 -16.81 -30.32 -10.33
C ALA A 12 -15.78 -31.27 -9.68
N GLY A 13 -16.23 -32.50 -9.34
CA GLY A 13 -15.39 -33.52 -8.72
C GLY A 13 -15.15 -33.30 -7.23
N TYR A 14 -16.05 -32.60 -6.52
CA TYR A 14 -16.00 -32.49 -5.07
C TYR A 14 -16.15 -33.88 -4.42
N ASP A 15 -15.11 -34.23 -3.64
CA ASP A 15 -15.12 -35.37 -2.75
C ASP A 15 -14.86 -34.86 -1.33
N PRO A 16 -15.81 -34.99 -0.41
CA PRO A 16 -15.64 -34.53 0.98
C PRO A 16 -14.53 -35.26 1.73
N THR A 17 -14.09 -36.43 1.25
CA THR A 17 -13.03 -37.23 1.86
C THR A 17 -11.65 -36.89 1.29
N SER A 18 -11.56 -36.27 0.10
CA SER A 18 -10.29 -35.98 -0.58
C SER A 18 -10.40 -34.73 -1.46
N LEU A 19 -10.37 -33.55 -0.83
CA LEU A 19 -10.39 -32.29 -1.58
C LEU A 19 -8.99 -31.96 -2.12
N ARG A 20 -8.85 -31.76 -3.43
CA ARG A 20 -7.58 -31.37 -4.07
C ARG A 20 -7.16 -29.97 -3.62
N ALA A 21 -5.86 -29.78 -3.40
CA ALA A 21 -5.29 -28.51 -2.91
C ALA A 21 -5.60 -27.31 -3.83
N ASP A 22 -5.64 -27.51 -5.15
CA ASP A 22 -6.00 -26.47 -6.14
C ASP A 22 -7.47 -26.02 -6.00
N LYS A 23 -8.36 -26.90 -5.52
CA LYS A 23 -9.77 -26.59 -5.27
C LYS A 23 -10.03 -25.93 -3.92
N VAL A 24 -9.17 -26.14 -2.94
CA VAL A 24 -9.31 -25.55 -1.59
C VAL A 24 -9.42 -24.03 -1.66
N ASN A 25 -8.56 -23.36 -2.42
CA ASN A 25 -8.58 -21.90 -2.52
C ASN A 25 -9.89 -21.36 -3.12
N ALA A 26 -10.40 -22.02 -4.16
CA ALA A 26 -11.69 -21.66 -4.76
C ALA A 26 -12.85 -21.87 -3.76
N PHE A 27 -12.84 -22.98 -3.05
CA PHE A 27 -13.84 -23.28 -2.02
C PHE A 27 -13.81 -22.24 -0.87
N LEU A 28 -12.63 -21.89 -0.39
CA LEU A 28 -12.48 -20.89 0.67
C LEU A 28 -12.92 -19.49 0.21
N ALA A 29 -12.62 -19.11 -1.02
CA ALA A 29 -13.03 -17.81 -1.57
C ALA A 29 -14.56 -17.65 -1.60
N GLU A 30 -15.31 -18.73 -1.86
CA GLU A 30 -16.78 -18.72 -1.83
C GLU A 30 -17.38 -18.72 -0.40
N LEU A 31 -16.63 -19.26 0.57
CA LEU A 31 -17.06 -19.35 1.96
C LEU A 31 -16.86 -18.07 2.75
N VAL A 32 -15.79 -17.33 2.44
CA VAL A 32 -15.33 -16.19 3.25
C VAL A 32 -16.04 -14.91 2.81
N SER A 33 -16.48 -14.13 3.78
CA SER A 33 -16.94 -12.76 3.55
C SER A 33 -15.87 -11.78 4.02
N PRO A 34 -15.60 -10.74 3.24
CA PRO A 34 -14.66 -9.70 3.66
C PRO A 34 -15.18 -8.95 4.89
N VAL A 35 -14.28 -8.37 5.65
CA VAL A 35 -14.62 -7.43 6.73
C VAL A 35 -15.27 -6.20 6.10
N THR A 36 -16.46 -5.82 6.57
CA THR A 36 -17.21 -4.65 6.09
C THR A 36 -17.22 -3.49 7.07
N GLN A 37 -16.79 -3.71 8.31
CA GLN A 37 -16.70 -2.67 9.34
C GLN A 37 -15.56 -1.72 9.02
N THR A 38 -15.82 -0.43 9.18
CA THR A 38 -14.89 0.65 8.85
C THR A 38 -14.49 1.44 10.08
N GLU A 39 -13.34 2.08 10.00
CA GLU A 39 -12.84 3.03 10.99
C GLU A 39 -12.12 4.19 10.29
N THR A 40 -12.13 5.36 10.92
CA THR A 40 -11.39 6.52 10.43
C THR A 40 -10.11 6.66 11.22
N LEU A 41 -8.98 6.71 10.52
CA LEU A 41 -7.65 6.79 11.13
C LEU A 41 -6.94 8.07 10.69
N PRO A 42 -6.14 8.66 11.60
CA PRO A 42 -5.12 9.63 11.20
C PRO A 42 -4.20 9.04 10.16
N LEU A 43 -3.71 9.86 9.23
CA LEU A 43 -2.93 9.38 8.09
C LEU A 43 -1.67 8.61 8.49
N PHE A 44 -1.00 8.99 9.58
CA PHE A 44 0.18 8.27 10.09
C PHE A 44 -0.12 6.83 10.56
N ASP A 45 -1.36 6.55 10.99
CA ASP A 45 -1.77 5.23 11.48
C ASP A 45 -2.36 4.36 10.35
N ALA A 46 -2.46 4.92 9.14
CA ALA A 46 -3.14 4.28 8.02
C ALA A 46 -2.24 3.45 7.12
N LEU A 47 -0.92 3.42 7.37
CA LEU A 47 0.02 2.64 6.55
C LEU A 47 -0.36 1.15 6.51
N GLY A 48 -0.42 0.58 5.31
CA GLY A 48 -0.76 -0.83 5.09
C GLY A 48 -2.24 -1.16 5.31
N ARG A 49 -3.09 -0.16 5.59
CA ARG A 49 -4.54 -0.35 5.71
C ARG A 49 -5.20 -0.35 4.32
N VAL A 50 -6.39 -0.90 4.24
CA VAL A 50 -7.18 -0.96 3.01
C VAL A 50 -8.29 0.09 3.07
N LEU A 51 -8.39 0.93 2.03
CA LEU A 51 -9.42 1.96 1.94
C LEU A 51 -10.82 1.37 1.88
N ALA A 52 -11.72 1.92 2.68
CA ALA A 52 -13.12 1.53 2.73
C ALA A 52 -14.02 2.41 1.83
N GLN A 53 -13.45 3.47 1.28
CA GLN A 53 -14.11 4.37 0.33
C GLN A 53 -13.06 5.06 -0.55
N ASP A 54 -13.51 5.59 -1.67
CA ASP A 54 -12.66 6.40 -2.55
C ASP A 54 -12.15 7.65 -1.82
N VAL A 55 -10.90 8.02 -2.07
CA VAL A 55 -10.34 9.30 -1.65
C VAL A 55 -10.55 10.30 -2.78
N ILE A 56 -11.54 11.16 -2.61
CA ILE A 56 -11.86 12.20 -3.59
C ILE A 56 -10.98 13.41 -3.35
N SER A 57 -10.32 13.90 -4.39
CA SER A 57 -9.46 15.08 -4.27
C SER A 57 -10.27 16.34 -3.98
N PRO A 58 -10.02 17.07 -2.87
CA PRO A 58 -10.67 18.33 -2.55
C PRO A 58 -10.11 19.51 -3.36
N ILE A 59 -8.99 19.34 -4.04
CA ILE A 59 -8.29 20.36 -4.82
C ILE A 59 -7.84 19.80 -6.17
N SER A 60 -7.54 20.65 -7.11
CA SER A 60 -6.78 20.30 -8.31
C SER A 60 -5.29 20.20 -7.99
N VAL A 61 -4.55 19.32 -8.68
CA VAL A 61 -3.09 19.18 -8.55
C VAL A 61 -2.46 19.34 -9.94
N PRO A 62 -1.65 20.36 -10.15
CA PRO A 62 -1.44 21.52 -9.29
C PRO A 62 -2.71 22.39 -9.15
N PRO A 63 -2.83 23.21 -8.08
CA PRO A 63 -4.04 24.01 -7.84
C PRO A 63 -4.20 25.22 -8.78
N HIS A 64 -3.10 25.65 -9.37
CA HIS A 64 -3.01 26.76 -10.33
C HIS A 64 -2.05 26.40 -11.45
N ASP A 65 -2.19 27.08 -12.58
CA ASP A 65 -1.14 27.04 -13.60
C ASP A 65 0.18 27.50 -12.99
N ASN A 66 1.23 26.74 -13.18
CA ASN A 66 2.53 27.03 -12.60
C ASN A 66 3.68 26.78 -13.57
N SER A 67 4.87 27.23 -13.22
CA SER A 67 6.06 26.98 -13.99
C SER A 67 6.63 25.59 -13.71
N ALA A 68 6.97 24.86 -14.76
CA ALA A 68 7.71 23.59 -14.68
C ALA A 68 9.23 23.79 -14.46
N MET A 69 9.76 25.01 -14.72
CA MET A 69 11.19 25.33 -14.74
C MET A 69 11.48 26.62 -14.01
N ASP A 70 12.73 26.78 -13.54
CA ASP A 70 13.27 28.08 -13.18
C ASP A 70 13.60 28.82 -14.45
N GLY A 71 13.11 30.06 -14.60
CA GLY A 71 13.26 30.77 -15.84
C GLY A 71 12.53 32.11 -15.87
N PHE A 72 11.98 32.46 -17.03
CA PHE A 72 11.26 33.70 -17.27
C PHE A 72 9.93 33.44 -17.95
N ALA A 73 8.85 33.86 -17.31
CA ALA A 73 7.50 33.80 -17.84
C ALA A 73 7.18 35.01 -18.71
N PHE A 74 6.54 34.76 -19.86
CA PHE A 74 6.17 35.81 -20.80
C PHE A 74 4.93 35.36 -21.62
N ASP A 75 4.36 36.27 -22.39
CA ASP A 75 3.34 35.93 -23.37
C ASP A 75 3.97 35.33 -24.62
N GLY A 76 3.83 34.01 -24.80
CA GLY A 76 4.38 33.26 -25.92
C GLY A 76 3.85 33.65 -27.29
N ALA A 77 2.77 34.43 -27.36
CA ALA A 77 2.30 35.01 -28.62
C ALA A 77 3.31 36.02 -29.24
N GLN A 78 4.27 36.50 -28.44
CA GLN A 78 5.35 37.35 -28.90
C GLN A 78 6.48 36.60 -29.64
N LEU A 79 6.52 35.27 -29.57
CA LEU A 79 7.49 34.45 -30.30
C LEU A 79 7.26 34.58 -31.80
N GLN A 80 8.30 34.89 -32.54
CA GLN A 80 8.28 34.96 -33.99
C GLN A 80 9.27 33.95 -34.56
N SER A 81 8.86 33.25 -35.62
CA SER A 81 9.76 32.38 -36.35
C SER A 81 10.94 33.21 -36.91
N HIS A 82 12.13 32.72 -36.69
CA HIS A 82 13.40 33.29 -37.24
C HIS A 82 13.85 34.66 -36.65
N GLN A 83 13.21 35.15 -35.60
CA GLN A 83 13.66 36.39 -34.91
C GLN A 83 13.93 36.14 -33.43
N SER A 84 14.99 36.73 -32.89
CA SER A 84 15.25 36.74 -31.45
C SER A 84 14.23 37.64 -30.75
N LEU A 85 13.74 37.21 -29.57
CA LEU A 85 12.86 38.00 -28.74
C LEU A 85 13.62 38.54 -27.54
N THR A 86 13.64 39.87 -27.40
CA THR A 86 14.24 40.54 -26.24
C THR A 86 13.15 41.04 -25.30
N LEU A 87 13.24 40.70 -24.00
CA LEU A 87 12.26 41.06 -23.00
C LEU A 87 12.92 41.70 -21.77
N THR A 88 12.24 42.68 -21.20
CA THR A 88 12.67 43.35 -19.95
C THR A 88 12.12 42.60 -18.74
N VAL A 89 12.96 42.28 -17.77
CA VAL A 89 12.59 41.64 -16.51
C VAL A 89 12.02 42.69 -15.56
N ILE A 90 10.72 42.60 -15.26
CA ILE A 90 10.02 43.57 -14.42
C ILE A 90 9.79 43.14 -12.98
N GLY A 91 10.12 41.87 -12.65
CA GLY A 91 9.94 41.34 -11.32
C GLY A 91 10.24 39.85 -11.20
N THR A 92 9.95 39.28 -10.03
CA THR A 92 10.21 37.87 -9.74
C THR A 92 8.99 37.24 -9.07
N ALA A 93 8.51 36.15 -9.65
CA ALA A 93 7.48 35.27 -9.09
C ALA A 93 8.14 34.11 -8.32
N LEU A 94 7.86 34.02 -7.02
CA LEU A 94 8.39 33.00 -6.14
C LEU A 94 7.32 31.94 -5.82
N ALA A 95 7.73 30.71 -5.55
CA ALA A 95 6.84 29.68 -5.07
C ALA A 95 6.17 30.11 -3.74
N GLY A 96 4.87 29.83 -3.60
CA GLY A 96 4.09 30.20 -2.41
C GLY A 96 3.57 31.64 -2.37
N LYS A 97 3.92 32.48 -3.34
CA LYS A 97 3.42 33.86 -3.43
C LYS A 97 3.11 34.23 -4.88
N ALA A 98 1.83 34.47 -5.18
CA ALA A 98 1.43 34.97 -6.51
C ALA A 98 2.09 36.33 -6.80
N TRP A 99 2.64 36.48 -7.99
CA TRP A 99 3.14 37.77 -8.46
C TRP A 99 1.96 38.72 -8.70
N GLN A 100 2.13 39.97 -8.30
CA GLN A 100 1.10 41.01 -8.44
C GLN A 100 1.59 42.06 -9.42
N GLY A 101 0.84 42.36 -10.44
CA GLY A 101 1.14 43.38 -11.42
C GLY A 101 0.61 43.04 -12.80
N THR A 102 0.79 43.95 -13.74
CA THR A 102 0.45 43.77 -15.16
C THR A 102 1.74 43.68 -15.96
N VAL A 103 1.83 42.69 -16.83
CA VAL A 103 2.97 42.50 -17.74
C VAL A 103 2.56 42.99 -19.12
N LYS A 104 3.35 43.85 -19.72
CA LYS A 104 3.11 44.44 -21.05
C LYS A 104 3.89 43.65 -22.12
N ALA A 105 3.55 43.87 -23.37
CA ALA A 105 4.38 43.38 -24.47
C ALA A 105 5.83 43.88 -24.35
N GLY A 106 6.81 43.03 -24.59
CA GLY A 106 8.23 43.28 -24.37
C GLY A 106 8.72 43.12 -22.93
N GLU A 107 7.86 42.68 -22.02
CA GLU A 107 8.21 42.44 -20.60
C GLU A 107 8.09 40.96 -20.25
N CYS A 108 8.83 40.53 -19.23
CA CYS A 108 8.74 39.19 -18.64
C CYS A 108 8.93 39.24 -17.13
N VAL A 109 8.57 38.17 -16.47
CA VAL A 109 8.73 37.98 -15.02
C VAL A 109 9.67 36.79 -14.78
N LYS A 110 10.73 36.96 -14.01
CA LYS A 110 11.54 35.85 -13.55
C LYS A 110 10.67 34.95 -12.68
N ILE A 111 10.68 33.65 -12.95
CA ILE A 111 9.80 32.70 -12.28
C ILE A 111 10.55 31.48 -11.81
N MET A 112 10.20 30.99 -10.60
CA MET A 112 10.76 29.77 -10.04
C MET A 112 9.82 28.59 -10.30
N THR A 113 10.38 27.39 -10.35
CA THR A 113 9.63 26.12 -10.46
C THR A 113 8.53 26.05 -9.39
N GLY A 114 7.31 25.71 -9.79
CA GLY A 114 6.15 25.65 -8.91
C GLY A 114 5.52 27.00 -8.57
N ALA A 115 6.10 28.14 -8.98
CA ALA A 115 5.48 29.44 -8.83
C ALA A 115 4.28 29.59 -9.77
N ILE A 116 3.24 30.27 -9.29
CA ILE A 116 2.00 30.53 -10.05
C ILE A 116 2.36 31.39 -11.27
N MET A 117 1.84 30.99 -12.44
CA MET A 117 1.98 31.79 -13.66
C MET A 117 1.31 33.15 -13.47
N PRO A 118 2.03 34.26 -13.72
CA PRO A 118 1.44 35.59 -13.72
C PRO A 118 0.29 35.70 -14.75
N GLU A 119 -0.72 36.48 -14.42
CA GLU A 119 -1.87 36.69 -15.30
C GLU A 119 -1.47 37.19 -16.69
N GLY A 120 -2.04 36.61 -17.73
CA GLY A 120 -1.74 36.93 -19.13
C GLY A 120 -0.47 36.27 -19.69
N LEU A 121 0.34 35.59 -18.86
CA LEU A 121 1.53 34.88 -19.31
C LEU A 121 1.24 33.38 -19.45
N ASN A 122 1.82 32.76 -20.45
CA ASN A 122 1.48 31.40 -20.84
C ASN A 122 2.67 30.51 -21.23
N THR A 123 3.89 31.07 -21.26
CA THR A 123 5.12 30.38 -21.69
C THR A 123 6.27 30.72 -20.76
N VAL A 124 7.10 29.73 -20.47
CA VAL A 124 8.32 29.92 -19.64
C VAL A 124 9.54 29.50 -20.44
N VAL A 125 10.52 30.38 -20.55
CA VAL A 125 11.86 30.02 -21.04
C VAL A 125 12.74 29.64 -19.85
N PRO A 126 13.41 28.47 -19.86
CA PRO A 126 14.38 28.10 -18.84
C PRO A 126 15.54 29.10 -18.79
N GLN A 127 16.04 29.39 -17.61
CA GLN A 127 17.13 30.36 -17.43
C GLN A 127 18.43 29.98 -18.18
N GLU A 128 18.65 28.70 -18.43
CA GLU A 128 19.79 28.16 -19.17
C GLU A 128 19.70 28.41 -20.68
N MET A 129 18.53 28.82 -21.18
CA MET A 129 18.25 28.99 -22.61
C MET A 129 18.18 30.46 -23.02
N VAL A 130 18.55 31.38 -22.15
CA VAL A 130 18.55 32.81 -22.41
C VAL A 130 19.92 33.44 -22.17
N THR A 131 20.18 34.53 -22.87
CA THR A 131 21.26 35.44 -22.52
C THR A 131 20.69 36.59 -21.69
N VAL A 132 21.28 36.85 -20.53
CA VAL A 132 20.86 37.93 -19.63
C VAL A 132 21.86 39.09 -19.76
N GLU A 133 21.35 40.27 -19.98
CA GLU A 133 22.13 41.51 -20.04
C GLU A 133 21.65 42.46 -18.93
N GLU A 134 22.59 43.00 -18.15
CA GLU A 134 22.29 43.99 -17.13
C GLU A 134 22.82 45.37 -17.60
N THR A 135 21.93 46.33 -17.70
CA THR A 135 22.26 47.70 -18.06
C THR A 135 21.97 48.63 -16.88
N LEU A 136 22.87 49.50 -16.55
CA LEU A 136 22.66 50.57 -15.56
C LEU A 136 22.03 51.77 -16.23
N ASN A 137 20.86 52.19 -15.78
CA ASN A 137 20.26 53.48 -16.18
C ASN A 137 20.96 54.64 -15.48
N ASN A 138 20.82 55.85 -16.04
CA ASN A 138 21.36 57.09 -15.49
C ASN A 138 20.96 57.37 -14.02
N ASP A 139 19.92 56.70 -13.51
CA ASP A 139 19.41 56.80 -12.14
C ASP A 139 19.90 55.69 -11.21
N THR A 140 21.00 54.97 -11.53
CA THR A 140 21.59 53.87 -10.73
C THR A 140 20.68 52.65 -10.55
N THR A 141 19.59 52.53 -11.33
CA THR A 141 18.71 51.33 -11.30
C THR A 141 19.18 50.35 -12.37
N SER A 142 19.50 49.12 -11.99
CA SER A 142 19.85 48.07 -12.95
C SER A 142 18.56 47.55 -13.62
N ILE A 143 18.55 47.59 -14.96
CA ILE A 143 17.54 46.94 -15.77
C ILE A 143 18.14 45.65 -16.32
N SER A 144 17.49 44.51 -16.03
CA SER A 144 17.86 43.24 -16.62
C SER A 144 16.98 42.98 -17.84
N THR A 145 17.60 42.62 -18.96
CA THR A 145 16.95 42.17 -20.16
C THR A 145 17.37 40.74 -20.48
N ILE A 146 16.49 39.97 -21.09
CA ILE A 146 16.78 38.62 -21.59
C ILE A 146 16.64 38.57 -23.09
N SER A 147 17.44 37.76 -23.76
CA SER A 147 17.30 37.47 -25.18
C SER A 147 17.07 35.97 -25.40
N ILE A 148 16.00 35.65 -26.12
CA ILE A 148 15.58 34.29 -26.49
C ILE A 148 15.90 34.09 -27.97
N ALA A 149 16.69 33.05 -28.28
CA ALA A 149 17.04 32.72 -29.66
C ALA A 149 15.83 32.25 -30.47
N PRO A 150 15.81 32.38 -31.79
CA PRO A 150 14.71 31.92 -32.64
C PRO A 150 14.51 30.38 -32.53
N ASN A 151 13.29 29.94 -32.63
CA ASN A 151 12.92 28.51 -32.63
C ASN A 151 13.37 27.73 -31.38
N THR A 152 13.57 28.40 -30.25
CA THR A 152 13.97 27.79 -28.98
C THR A 152 12.80 27.17 -28.27
N LEU A 153 11.60 27.76 -28.38
CA LEU A 153 10.39 27.43 -27.65
C LEU A 153 9.15 27.55 -28.53
N ASN A 154 8.10 26.88 -28.10
CA ASN A 154 6.74 27.06 -28.61
C ASN A 154 5.88 27.77 -27.58
N LEU A 155 4.75 28.33 -28.04
CA LEU A 155 3.69 28.86 -27.18
C LEU A 155 3.22 27.78 -26.21
N GLY A 156 3.21 28.08 -24.93
CA GLY A 156 2.76 27.18 -23.87
C GLY A 156 3.82 26.28 -23.27
N ASP A 157 5.05 26.29 -23.78
CA ASP A 157 6.14 25.46 -23.28
C ASP A 157 6.44 25.78 -21.80
N ASN A 158 6.74 24.72 -21.03
CA ASN A 158 7.13 24.76 -19.61
C ASN A 158 6.06 25.35 -18.65
N ARG A 159 4.82 25.47 -19.09
CA ARG A 159 3.65 25.75 -18.25
C ARG A 159 2.96 24.45 -17.88
N ARG A 160 2.73 24.24 -16.60
CA ARG A 160 1.86 23.16 -16.09
C ARG A 160 0.47 23.70 -15.85
N PHE A 161 -0.55 22.96 -16.29
CA PHE A 161 -1.93 23.39 -16.15
C PHE A 161 -2.51 22.97 -14.77
N ALA A 162 -3.39 23.81 -14.25
CA ALA A 162 -4.19 23.47 -13.09
C ALA A 162 -4.93 22.13 -13.30
N GLY A 163 -4.74 21.17 -12.39
CA GLY A 163 -5.42 19.88 -12.44
C GLY A 163 -4.85 18.88 -13.47
N GLU A 164 -3.68 19.12 -14.05
CA GLU A 164 -3.13 18.21 -15.07
C GLU A 164 -2.78 16.83 -14.49
N ASP A 165 -2.36 16.74 -13.21
CA ASP A 165 -2.10 15.46 -12.54
C ASP A 165 -3.38 14.88 -11.94
N LEU A 166 -4.22 15.73 -11.30
CA LEU A 166 -5.46 15.33 -10.66
C LEU A 166 -6.42 16.50 -10.57
N MET A 167 -7.63 16.33 -11.06
CA MET A 167 -8.66 17.34 -10.98
C MET A 167 -9.45 17.23 -9.68
N GLN A 168 -9.83 18.37 -9.10
CA GLN A 168 -10.77 18.45 -7.99
C GLN A 168 -12.04 17.63 -8.27
N GLY A 169 -12.52 16.89 -7.27
CA GLY A 169 -13.70 16.04 -7.37
C GLY A 169 -13.46 14.69 -8.04
N LYS A 170 -12.25 14.41 -8.51
CA LYS A 170 -11.89 13.08 -9.05
C LYS A 170 -11.29 12.19 -7.97
N PRO A 171 -11.44 10.85 -8.07
CA PRO A 171 -10.81 9.92 -7.14
C PRO A 171 -9.31 9.92 -7.35
N ALA A 172 -8.58 10.14 -6.25
CA ALA A 172 -7.13 10.00 -6.18
C ALA A 172 -6.71 8.55 -5.87
N LEU A 173 -7.51 7.87 -5.06
CA LEU A 173 -7.38 6.45 -4.71
C LEU A 173 -8.78 5.85 -4.62
N SER A 174 -8.88 4.55 -4.89
CA SER A 174 -10.16 3.84 -4.91
C SER A 174 -10.37 2.98 -3.66
N GLN A 175 -11.63 2.71 -3.34
CA GLN A 175 -12.01 1.71 -2.35
C GLN A 175 -11.32 0.37 -2.67
N GLY A 176 -10.72 -0.25 -1.66
CA GLY A 176 -9.97 -1.51 -1.80
C GLY A 176 -8.47 -1.33 -2.03
N ASP A 177 -8.01 -0.11 -2.31
CA ASP A 177 -6.58 0.17 -2.42
C ASP A 177 -5.88 0.03 -1.07
N THR A 178 -4.68 -0.56 -1.09
CA THR A 178 -3.81 -0.60 0.10
C THR A 178 -3.01 0.68 0.19
N LEU A 179 -3.03 1.32 1.35
CA LEU A 179 -2.29 2.54 1.63
C LEU A 179 -0.78 2.25 1.75
N THR A 180 -0.09 2.34 0.62
CA THR A 180 1.37 2.29 0.52
C THR A 180 2.00 3.61 1.00
N PRO A 181 3.33 3.68 1.22
CA PRO A 181 4.00 4.96 1.51
C PRO A 181 3.72 6.03 0.45
N ALA A 182 3.68 5.67 -0.84
CA ALA A 182 3.34 6.60 -1.92
C ALA A 182 1.88 7.09 -1.84
N ALA A 183 0.94 6.17 -1.53
CA ALA A 183 -0.47 6.53 -1.33
C ALA A 183 -0.66 7.49 -0.15
N LEU A 184 0.06 7.29 0.97
CA LEU A 184 0.04 8.24 2.09
C LEU A 184 0.55 9.62 1.67
N GLY A 185 1.65 9.67 0.91
CA GLY A 185 2.19 10.92 0.36
C GLY A 185 1.19 11.64 -0.54
N LEU A 186 0.49 10.90 -1.40
CA LEU A 186 -0.57 11.44 -2.25
C LEU A 186 -1.71 12.03 -1.40
N VAL A 187 -2.25 11.27 -0.45
CA VAL A 187 -3.34 11.76 0.44
C VAL A 187 -2.91 13.00 1.23
N ALA A 188 -1.65 13.01 1.72
CA ALA A 188 -1.09 14.17 2.42
C ALA A 188 -0.98 15.40 1.51
N SER A 189 -0.60 15.22 0.24
CA SER A 189 -0.51 16.33 -0.74
C SER A 189 -1.88 16.95 -1.07
N LEU A 190 -2.95 16.21 -0.84
CA LEU A 190 -4.33 16.71 -0.95
C LEU A 190 -4.82 17.45 0.30
N GLY A 191 -4.00 17.53 1.36
CA GLY A 191 -4.35 18.18 2.62
C GLY A 191 -5.31 17.39 3.50
N LEU A 192 -5.47 16.09 3.27
CA LEU A 192 -6.39 15.24 4.02
C LEU A 192 -5.69 14.65 5.26
N PRO A 193 -6.16 14.94 6.49
CA PRO A 193 -5.50 14.50 7.72
C PRO A 193 -5.81 13.07 8.11
N SER A 194 -6.87 12.48 7.57
CA SER A 194 -7.37 11.16 7.93
C SER A 194 -8.04 10.47 6.73
N VAL A 195 -8.19 9.16 6.83
CA VAL A 195 -8.83 8.31 5.82
C VAL A 195 -9.74 7.28 6.48
N THR A 196 -10.78 6.86 5.76
CA THR A 196 -11.67 5.78 6.17
C THR A 196 -11.18 4.46 5.58
N VAL A 197 -10.90 3.50 6.46
CA VAL A 197 -10.34 2.20 6.11
C VAL A 197 -11.20 1.07 6.65
N PHE A 198 -11.09 -0.11 6.07
CA PHE A 198 -11.64 -1.30 6.70
C PHE A 198 -10.84 -1.62 7.97
N ARG A 199 -11.54 -2.01 9.06
CA ARG A 199 -10.83 -2.47 10.24
C ARG A 199 -9.98 -3.70 9.95
N LYS A 200 -8.98 -3.95 10.76
CA LYS A 200 -8.16 -5.17 10.65
C LYS A 200 -9.00 -6.42 10.89
N LEU A 201 -8.66 -7.49 10.15
CA LEU A 201 -9.19 -8.82 10.45
C LEU A 201 -8.65 -9.26 11.82
N ARG A 202 -9.54 -9.65 12.73
CA ARG A 202 -9.17 -10.21 14.04
C ARG A 202 -9.05 -11.72 13.93
N VAL A 203 -7.88 -12.24 14.28
CA VAL A 203 -7.60 -13.67 14.22
C VAL A 203 -7.22 -14.17 15.59
N ALA A 204 -8.05 -15.02 16.18
CA ALA A 204 -7.70 -15.74 17.39
C ALA A 204 -6.79 -16.92 17.05
N TYR A 205 -5.71 -17.08 17.81
CA TYR A 205 -4.79 -18.20 17.68
C TYR A 205 -4.55 -18.86 19.03
N PHE A 206 -4.59 -20.17 19.06
CA PHE A 206 -4.11 -20.98 20.18
C PHE A 206 -3.48 -22.28 19.68
N SER A 207 -2.50 -22.77 20.45
CA SER A 207 -1.93 -24.10 20.26
C SER A 207 -2.63 -25.08 21.19
N THR A 208 -2.81 -26.33 20.76
CA THR A 208 -3.33 -27.40 21.61
C THR A 208 -2.43 -28.61 21.55
N GLY A 209 -2.29 -29.28 22.68
CA GLY A 209 -1.44 -30.45 22.88
C GLY A 209 -0.85 -30.45 24.28
N ASP A 210 -0.96 -31.59 24.99
CA ASP A 210 -0.40 -31.74 26.33
C ASP A 210 1.15 -31.76 26.32
N GLU A 211 1.75 -32.03 25.15
CA GLU A 211 3.20 -31.96 24.91
C GLU A 211 3.72 -30.55 24.75
N ILE A 212 2.84 -29.55 24.53
CA ILE A 212 3.26 -28.18 24.17
C ILE A 212 3.65 -27.38 25.42
N LEU A 213 4.85 -26.82 25.41
CA LEU A 213 5.37 -25.93 26.44
C LEU A 213 5.35 -24.47 25.98
N SER A 214 4.89 -23.60 26.85
CA SER A 214 5.07 -22.16 26.68
C SER A 214 6.53 -21.76 26.96
N LEU A 215 6.99 -20.66 26.38
CA LEU A 215 8.35 -20.14 26.64
C LEU A 215 8.51 -19.84 28.14
N GLY A 216 9.71 -20.15 28.66
CA GLY A 216 10.05 -19.96 30.08
C GLY A 216 9.67 -21.15 30.98
N GLN A 217 8.91 -22.13 30.52
CA GLN A 217 8.69 -23.38 31.26
C GLN A 217 9.93 -24.26 31.19
N ALA A 218 10.17 -25.04 32.26
CA ALA A 218 11.28 -26.01 32.27
C ALA A 218 11.02 -27.11 31.25
N PRO A 219 12.06 -27.57 30.49
CA PRO A 219 11.90 -28.66 29.55
C PRO A 219 11.56 -29.95 30.33
N ARG A 220 10.71 -30.78 29.73
CA ARG A 220 10.31 -32.09 30.24
C ARG A 220 10.35 -33.13 29.13
N GLU A 221 10.54 -34.38 29.49
CA GLU A 221 10.58 -35.50 28.55
C GLU A 221 9.25 -35.56 27.75
N GLY A 222 9.38 -35.77 26.45
CA GLY A 222 8.23 -35.85 25.53
C GLY A 222 7.57 -34.52 25.19
N ALA A 223 8.06 -33.39 25.74
CA ALA A 223 7.45 -32.09 25.45
C ALA A 223 8.31 -31.25 24.47
N VAL A 224 7.66 -30.35 23.76
CA VAL A 224 8.26 -29.42 22.79
C VAL A 224 7.79 -27.99 23.03
N TYR A 225 8.65 -27.01 22.78
CA TYR A 225 8.25 -25.61 22.87
C TYR A 225 7.39 -25.19 21.67
N ASP A 226 6.40 -24.35 21.94
CA ASP A 226 5.46 -23.83 20.96
C ASP A 226 6.12 -22.88 19.96
N SER A 227 6.75 -23.41 18.92
CA SER A 227 7.32 -22.60 17.84
C SER A 227 6.27 -22.12 16.83
N ASN A 228 5.18 -22.88 16.65
CA ASN A 228 4.13 -22.57 15.69
C ASN A 228 3.41 -21.27 16.04
N ARG A 229 3.12 -21.03 17.31
CA ARG A 229 2.50 -19.80 17.80
C ARG A 229 3.24 -18.56 17.35
N TYR A 230 4.56 -18.53 17.49
CA TYR A 230 5.37 -17.36 17.11
C TYR A 230 5.48 -17.21 15.59
N THR A 231 5.56 -18.32 14.87
CA THR A 231 5.57 -18.31 13.40
C THR A 231 4.24 -17.75 12.85
N VAL A 232 3.12 -18.26 13.34
CA VAL A 232 1.77 -17.82 12.92
C VAL A 232 1.53 -16.36 13.31
N PHE A 233 1.90 -15.98 14.53
CA PHE A 233 1.81 -14.58 14.99
C PHE A 233 2.56 -13.64 14.03
N GLY A 234 3.82 -13.96 13.70
CA GLY A 234 4.63 -13.13 12.79
C GLY A 234 4.02 -13.02 11.39
N LEU A 235 3.48 -14.11 10.86
CA LEU A 235 2.83 -14.13 9.55
C LEU A 235 1.53 -13.31 9.53
N LEU A 236 0.66 -13.49 10.50
CA LEU A 236 -0.59 -12.74 10.62
C LEU A 236 -0.35 -11.24 10.82
N THR A 237 0.62 -10.88 11.66
CA THR A 237 1.03 -9.48 11.86
C THR A 237 1.53 -8.86 10.55
N ARG A 238 2.37 -9.58 9.81
CA ARG A 238 2.85 -9.13 8.48
C ARG A 238 1.73 -8.97 7.46
N MET A 239 0.65 -9.76 7.57
CA MET A 239 -0.55 -9.64 6.75
C MET A 239 -1.48 -8.50 7.18
N GLY A 240 -1.14 -7.76 8.23
CA GLY A 240 -1.96 -6.68 8.74
C GLY A 240 -3.13 -7.10 9.61
N CYS A 241 -3.19 -8.37 10.06
CA CYS A 241 -4.21 -8.84 10.99
C CYS A 241 -3.97 -8.33 12.42
N GLU A 242 -5.04 -8.23 13.19
CA GLU A 242 -5.00 -8.12 14.64
C GLU A 242 -5.02 -9.53 15.23
N VAL A 243 -3.94 -9.93 15.90
CA VAL A 243 -3.81 -11.29 16.45
C VAL A 243 -4.24 -11.30 17.90
N ILE A 244 -5.25 -12.12 18.22
CA ILE A 244 -5.71 -12.41 19.57
C ILE A 244 -5.03 -13.71 20.00
N ASP A 245 -3.92 -13.56 20.72
CA ASP A 245 -3.10 -14.68 21.19
C ASP A 245 -3.71 -15.29 22.45
N MET A 246 -4.22 -16.52 22.37
CA MET A 246 -4.87 -17.22 23.46
C MET A 246 -3.97 -18.27 24.16
N GLY A 247 -2.70 -18.38 23.71
CA GLY A 247 -1.74 -19.26 24.36
C GLY A 247 -1.87 -20.73 23.98
N VAL A 248 -1.51 -21.59 24.95
CA VAL A 248 -1.60 -23.05 24.85
C VAL A 248 -2.81 -23.53 25.62
N VAL A 249 -3.68 -24.28 24.97
CA VAL A 249 -4.87 -24.91 25.56
C VAL A 249 -4.60 -26.42 25.68
N ARG A 250 -4.87 -27.01 26.82
CA ARG A 250 -4.74 -28.44 27.05
C ARG A 250 -5.78 -29.21 26.26
N ASP A 251 -5.47 -30.47 25.92
CA ASP A 251 -6.38 -31.35 25.17
C ASP A 251 -7.55 -31.89 26.05
N GLU A 252 -8.11 -31.03 26.89
CA GLU A 252 -9.26 -31.26 27.70
C GLU A 252 -10.53 -30.73 27.03
N PRO A 253 -11.62 -31.54 26.81
CA PRO A 253 -12.78 -31.10 26.07
C PRO A 253 -13.43 -29.82 26.59
N ALA A 254 -13.50 -29.61 27.91
CA ALA A 254 -14.08 -28.41 28.51
C ALA A 254 -13.26 -27.16 28.24
N LEU A 255 -11.92 -27.26 28.29
CA LEU A 255 -10.99 -26.15 28.02
C LEU A 255 -11.00 -25.78 26.54
N LEU A 256 -11.01 -26.76 25.64
CA LEU A 256 -11.13 -26.56 24.21
C LEU A 256 -12.46 -25.89 23.83
N GLU A 257 -13.58 -26.36 24.39
CA GLU A 257 -14.89 -25.74 24.16
C GLU A 257 -14.91 -24.27 24.62
N ALA A 258 -14.40 -23.98 25.81
CA ALA A 258 -14.31 -22.64 26.35
C ALA A 258 -13.42 -21.73 25.45
N ALA A 259 -12.27 -22.23 24.99
CA ALA A 259 -11.38 -21.50 24.10
C ALA A 259 -12.05 -21.18 22.75
N PHE A 260 -12.76 -22.13 22.15
CA PHE A 260 -13.50 -21.89 20.90
C PHE A 260 -14.64 -20.88 21.10
N ILE A 261 -15.39 -20.94 22.21
CA ILE A 261 -16.45 -19.96 22.51
C ILE A 261 -15.84 -18.56 22.68
N GLN A 262 -14.75 -18.44 23.44
CA GLN A 262 -14.06 -17.17 23.63
C GLN A 262 -13.53 -16.61 22.29
N ALA A 263 -12.86 -17.44 21.50
CA ALA A 263 -12.35 -17.06 20.19
C ALA A 263 -13.47 -16.59 19.26
N ALA A 264 -14.59 -17.35 19.21
CA ALA A 264 -15.73 -17.01 18.36
C ALA A 264 -16.43 -15.70 18.76
N SER A 265 -16.33 -15.30 20.03
CA SER A 265 -16.93 -14.04 20.51
C SER A 265 -16.08 -12.81 20.24
N THR A 266 -14.76 -12.98 20.01
CA THR A 266 -13.79 -11.87 19.94
C THR A 266 -13.13 -11.72 18.58
N ALA A 267 -13.12 -12.77 17.74
CA ALA A 267 -12.39 -12.81 16.48
C ALA A 267 -13.30 -13.10 15.28
N ASP A 268 -12.81 -12.73 14.09
CA ASP A 268 -13.46 -13.02 12.82
C ASP A 268 -13.04 -14.39 12.26
N ALA A 269 -11.83 -14.84 12.66
CA ALA A 269 -11.29 -16.14 12.27
C ALA A 269 -10.55 -16.78 13.44
N ILE A 270 -10.50 -18.11 13.45
CA ILE A 270 -9.80 -18.89 14.47
C ILE A 270 -8.79 -19.79 13.77
N ILE A 271 -7.55 -19.76 14.25
CA ILE A 271 -6.48 -20.65 13.81
C ILE A 271 -6.00 -21.42 15.03
N THR A 272 -5.92 -22.74 14.92
CA THR A 272 -5.34 -23.60 15.95
C THR A 272 -4.24 -24.47 15.35
N SER A 273 -3.16 -24.71 16.09
CA SER A 273 -2.15 -25.72 15.78
C SER A 273 -2.27 -26.87 16.76
N GLY A 274 -2.27 -28.10 16.24
CA GLY A 274 -2.53 -29.33 17.01
C GLY A 274 -4.00 -29.77 16.97
N GLY A 275 -4.28 -30.94 17.54
CA GLY A 275 -5.62 -31.49 17.68
C GLY A 275 -6.36 -31.78 16.38
N VAL A 276 -5.65 -32.11 15.29
CA VAL A 276 -6.22 -32.41 13.97
C VAL A 276 -5.83 -33.79 13.44
N SER A 277 -5.26 -34.62 14.31
CA SER A 277 -4.92 -36.01 14.01
C SER A 277 -6.17 -36.90 14.06
N VAL A 278 -6.11 -38.05 13.41
CA VAL A 278 -7.13 -39.12 13.47
C VAL A 278 -7.04 -39.97 14.73
N GLY A 279 -6.27 -39.54 15.74
CA GLY A 279 -6.06 -40.24 17.00
C GLY A 279 -7.30 -40.21 17.91
N GLU A 280 -7.35 -41.17 18.84
CA GLU A 280 -8.48 -41.36 19.80
C GLU A 280 -8.67 -40.15 20.75
N ALA A 281 -7.64 -39.34 20.95
CA ALA A 281 -7.65 -38.13 21.82
C ALA A 281 -7.90 -36.81 21.09
N ASP A 282 -8.36 -36.83 19.82
CA ASP A 282 -8.62 -35.59 19.07
C ASP A 282 -10.01 -35.05 19.36
N TYR A 283 -10.13 -34.29 20.44
CA TYR A 283 -11.34 -33.59 20.83
C TYR A 283 -11.55 -32.26 20.08
N THR A 284 -10.55 -31.72 19.45
CA THR A 284 -10.56 -30.36 18.84
C THR A 284 -11.70 -30.20 17.84
N ARG A 285 -11.84 -31.15 16.91
CA ARG A 285 -12.89 -31.13 15.88
C ARG A 285 -14.30 -31.27 16.47
N ALA A 286 -14.47 -32.11 17.50
CA ALA A 286 -15.76 -32.30 18.17
C ALA A 286 -16.16 -31.05 18.97
N MET A 287 -15.23 -30.46 19.72
CA MET A 287 -15.49 -29.26 20.52
C MET A 287 -15.72 -28.03 19.65
N MET A 288 -14.99 -27.88 18.56
CA MET A 288 -15.24 -26.83 17.58
C MET A 288 -16.68 -26.93 17.02
N LYS A 289 -17.11 -28.10 16.59
CA LYS A 289 -18.50 -28.31 16.10
C LYS A 289 -19.53 -27.98 17.19
N LYS A 290 -19.31 -28.40 18.42
CA LYS A 290 -20.19 -28.13 19.57
C LYS A 290 -20.26 -26.64 19.88
N ALA A 291 -19.12 -25.96 19.96
CA ALA A 291 -19.05 -24.52 20.21
C ALA A 291 -19.74 -23.69 19.12
N LEU A 292 -19.61 -24.11 17.85
CA LEU A 292 -20.29 -23.45 16.73
C LEU A 292 -21.79 -23.67 16.76
N ALA A 293 -22.27 -24.86 17.21
CA ALA A 293 -23.69 -25.17 17.33
C ALA A 293 -24.35 -24.45 18.54
N SER A 294 -23.62 -24.32 19.67
CA SER A 294 -24.13 -23.71 20.90
C SER A 294 -24.11 -22.19 20.88
N SER A 295 -23.19 -21.61 20.11
CA SER A 295 -23.13 -20.17 19.93
C SER A 295 -24.20 -19.64 18.99
N GLY A 296 -25.47 -19.99 19.17
CA GLY A 296 -26.64 -19.52 18.40
C GLY A 296 -26.60 -18.00 18.04
N ALA A 297 -25.51 -17.34 18.41
CA ALA A 297 -25.03 -16.01 18.12
C ALA A 297 -24.15 -15.91 16.88
N MET A 298 -24.03 -16.94 16.03
CA MET A 298 -23.47 -16.69 14.71
C MET A 298 -24.42 -15.80 13.94
N SER A 299 -24.36 -14.51 14.28
CA SER A 299 -24.77 -13.45 13.38
C SER A 299 -24.18 -13.81 12.02
N ARG A 300 -24.94 -13.63 10.98
CA ARG A 300 -24.65 -14.05 9.58
C ARG A 300 -23.27 -13.63 9.02
N SER A 301 -22.40 -13.01 9.81
CA SER A 301 -21.09 -12.49 9.43
C SER A 301 -19.88 -13.32 9.89
N THR A 302 -20.03 -14.27 10.82
CA THR A 302 -18.89 -15.04 11.32
C THR A 302 -19.04 -16.51 10.93
N ARG A 303 -18.33 -16.94 9.89
CA ARG A 303 -18.22 -18.34 9.51
C ARG A 303 -16.80 -18.82 9.73
N THR A 304 -16.63 -19.77 10.61
CA THR A 304 -15.35 -20.43 10.86
C THR A 304 -15.18 -21.56 9.86
N ALA A 305 -14.18 -21.47 9.00
CA ALA A 305 -13.74 -22.57 8.16
C ALA A 305 -12.59 -23.29 8.87
N ALA A 306 -12.83 -24.54 9.29
CA ALA A 306 -11.79 -25.40 9.83
C ALA A 306 -11.35 -26.37 8.74
N ILE A 307 -10.10 -26.34 8.37
CA ILE A 307 -9.49 -27.28 7.45
C ILE A 307 -8.51 -28.13 8.25
N ALA A 308 -8.84 -29.39 8.42
CA ALA A 308 -7.94 -30.37 9.02
C ALA A 308 -6.85 -30.77 7.99
N PRO A 309 -5.56 -30.84 8.37
CA PRO A 309 -4.47 -31.24 7.47
C PRO A 309 -4.61 -32.64 6.91
N SER A 310 -5.37 -33.52 7.55
CA SER A 310 -5.56 -34.91 7.16
C SER A 310 -6.34 -35.13 5.85
N THR A 311 -6.93 -34.05 5.25
CA THR A 311 -7.64 -34.14 3.97
C THR A 311 -6.77 -33.81 2.75
N LEU A 312 -5.49 -33.52 2.94
CA LEU A 312 -4.54 -33.22 1.86
C LEU A 312 -3.72 -34.48 1.51
N THR A 313 -4.25 -35.38 0.70
CA THR A 313 -3.49 -36.48 0.13
C THR A 313 -2.81 -36.04 -1.16
N GLY A 314 -1.55 -35.74 -1.05
CA GLY A 314 -0.64 -35.52 -2.18
C GLY A 314 0.78 -35.85 -1.74
N SER A 315 1.44 -36.78 -2.44
CA SER A 315 2.78 -37.28 -2.16
C SER A 315 3.84 -36.18 -2.31
N ALA A 316 4.05 -35.40 -1.27
CA ALA A 316 5.20 -34.53 -1.11
C ALA A 316 5.72 -34.66 0.32
N ARG A 317 7.02 -34.83 0.46
CA ARG A 317 7.74 -35.04 1.72
C ARG A 317 7.33 -34.03 2.81
N PRO A 318 7.30 -34.42 4.10
CA PRO A 318 6.74 -33.60 5.16
C PRO A 318 7.65 -32.42 5.46
N VAL A 319 7.20 -31.23 5.06
CA VAL A 319 7.68 -29.97 5.58
C VAL A 319 6.45 -29.13 5.90
N CYS A 320 6.12 -28.98 7.17
CA CYS A 320 5.14 -28.04 7.77
C CYS A 320 3.93 -27.68 6.87
N SER A 321 2.98 -28.61 6.67
CA SER A 321 2.00 -28.48 5.58
C SER A 321 0.69 -27.75 5.90
N ALA A 322 0.31 -27.61 7.17
CA ALA A 322 -1.00 -27.02 7.50
C ALA A 322 -0.98 -25.47 7.50
N SER A 323 0.11 -24.87 7.92
CA SER A 323 0.26 -23.40 7.92
C SER A 323 0.44 -22.81 6.52
N ALA A 324 1.05 -23.56 5.58
CA ALA A 324 1.33 -23.07 4.24
C ALA A 324 0.10 -22.93 3.34
N ALA A 325 -0.92 -23.78 3.49
CA ALA A 325 -2.11 -23.71 2.64
C ALA A 325 -3.05 -22.55 3.02
N ALA A 326 -3.29 -22.33 4.32
CA ALA A 326 -4.05 -21.16 4.78
C ALA A 326 -3.31 -19.84 4.49
N MET A 327 -1.97 -19.86 4.59
CA MET A 327 -1.11 -18.71 4.32
C MET A 327 -0.99 -18.38 2.83
N SER A 328 -0.99 -19.38 1.94
CA SER A 328 -1.01 -19.15 0.47
C SER A 328 -2.26 -18.43 0.01
N TRP A 329 -3.39 -18.63 0.68
CA TRP A 329 -4.63 -17.94 0.34
C TRP A 329 -4.62 -16.46 0.76
N MET A 330 -4.13 -16.15 1.96
CA MET A 330 -4.04 -14.76 2.43
C MET A 330 -3.00 -13.91 1.67
N ALA A 331 -1.98 -14.54 1.06
CA ALA A 331 -0.94 -13.86 0.29
C ALA A 331 -1.32 -13.56 -1.17
N ARG A 332 -2.46 -14.06 -1.66
CA ARG A 332 -2.92 -13.93 -3.05
C ARG A 332 -4.22 -13.13 -3.18
N THR A 333 -4.34 -12.01 -2.53
CA THR A 333 -5.26 -10.97 -3.00
C THR A 333 -4.61 -10.33 -4.23
N PRO A 334 -5.23 -10.36 -5.41
CA PRO A 334 -4.63 -9.78 -6.61
C PRO A 334 -4.58 -8.26 -6.47
N CYS A 335 -3.37 -7.73 -6.42
CA CYS A 335 -3.14 -6.37 -6.86
C CYS A 335 -3.57 -6.32 -8.33
N ALA A 336 -4.61 -5.58 -8.66
CA ALA A 336 -5.03 -5.35 -10.03
C ALA A 336 -3.91 -4.61 -10.76
N ALA A 337 -3.09 -5.35 -11.49
CA ALA A 337 -2.15 -4.78 -12.43
C ALA A 337 -2.94 -4.41 -13.69
N THR A 338 -3.11 -3.15 -13.94
CA THR A 338 -3.50 -2.61 -15.26
C THR A 338 -2.49 -3.07 -16.31
N PRO A 339 -2.93 -3.55 -17.50
CA PRO A 339 -2.01 -3.95 -18.55
C PRO A 339 -1.37 -2.70 -19.17
N ALA A 340 -0.06 -2.55 -18.97
CA ALA A 340 0.74 -1.61 -19.74
C ALA A 340 0.83 -2.10 -21.20
N SER A 341 0.49 -1.21 -22.12
CA SER A 341 0.58 -1.38 -23.57
C SER A 341 1.99 -1.78 -24.01
N SER A 342 2.04 -2.77 -24.87
CA SER A 342 3.23 -3.26 -25.57
C SER A 342 3.91 -2.17 -26.39
N ALA A 343 5.12 -1.80 -26.01
CA ALA A 343 6.09 -1.15 -26.89
C ALA A 343 7.28 -2.09 -27.07
N SER A 344 7.45 -2.57 -28.28
CA SER A 344 8.58 -3.36 -28.75
C SER A 344 9.86 -2.54 -28.70
N VAL A 345 10.88 -3.00 -27.98
CA VAL A 345 12.25 -2.49 -28.10
C VAL A 345 13.19 -3.63 -28.46
N ASN A 346 13.83 -3.41 -29.58
CA ASN A 346 14.85 -4.23 -30.20
C ASN A 346 16.09 -4.40 -29.30
N SER A 347 16.58 -5.63 -29.26
CA SER A 347 17.85 -6.02 -28.68
C SER A 347 19.05 -5.45 -29.44
N ARG A 348 19.97 -4.78 -28.75
CA ARG A 348 21.41 -4.88 -29.06
C ARG A 348 22.24 -4.66 -27.79
N ALA A 349 23.20 -5.55 -27.65
CA ALA A 349 24.11 -5.70 -26.54
C ALA A 349 25.03 -4.47 -26.29
N ALA A 350 25.27 -4.15 -25.02
CA ALA A 350 26.51 -3.52 -24.60
C ALA A 350 26.86 -4.00 -23.17
N ARG A 351 28.11 -4.39 -23.01
CA ARG A 351 28.76 -4.96 -21.83
C ARG A 351 29.03 -3.90 -20.77
N GLY A 352 28.92 -4.29 -19.48
CA GLY A 352 29.87 -3.93 -18.43
C GLY A 352 29.55 -2.66 -17.66
N SER A 353 29.17 -2.85 -16.39
CA SER A 353 29.85 -2.32 -15.21
C SER A 353 28.93 -2.46 -13.98
N ALA A 354 29.24 -3.43 -13.14
CA ALA A 354 28.63 -3.57 -11.82
C ALA A 354 29.21 -2.49 -10.88
N VAL A 355 28.37 -1.58 -10.42
CA VAL A 355 28.71 -0.64 -9.33
C VAL A 355 28.27 -1.29 -8.00
N TRP A 356 29.26 -1.74 -7.21
CA TRP A 356 29.07 -2.19 -5.84
C TRP A 356 29.00 -0.99 -4.90
N MET A 357 27.82 -0.66 -4.36
CA MET A 357 27.75 0.21 -3.19
C MET A 357 28.09 -0.60 -1.92
N ARG A 358 29.25 -0.32 -1.34
CA ARG A 358 29.61 -0.79 -0.01
C ARG A 358 28.82 0.01 1.03
N CYS A 359 28.00 -0.70 1.82
CA CYS A 359 27.50 -0.17 3.09
C CYS A 359 28.62 -0.19 4.13
N PRO A 360 28.92 0.88 4.86
CA PRO A 360 29.92 0.85 5.94
C PRO A 360 29.32 0.15 7.17
N ARG A 361 30.01 -0.89 7.66
CA ARG A 361 29.73 -1.50 8.97
C ARG A 361 30.14 -0.54 10.09
N PRO A 362 29.36 -0.34 11.15
CA PRO A 362 29.81 0.38 12.34
C PRO A 362 30.82 -0.45 13.12
N GLY A 363 32.01 0.10 13.33
CA GLY A 363 33.09 -0.51 14.07
C GLY A 363 32.79 -0.57 15.58
N ILE A 364 32.94 -1.74 16.13
CA ILE A 364 32.98 -2.01 17.57
C ILE A 364 34.30 -1.46 18.12
N ARG A 365 34.26 -0.40 18.89
CA ARG A 365 35.40 0.06 19.72
C ARG A 365 35.34 -0.69 21.05
N ARG A 366 36.35 -1.51 21.34
CA ARG A 366 36.62 -2.01 22.68
C ARG A 366 37.26 -0.93 23.54
N PRO A 367 36.90 -0.80 24.83
CA PRO A 367 37.60 0.11 25.71
C PRO A 367 38.92 -0.54 26.17
N LEU A 368 40.01 0.22 26.05
CA LEU A 368 41.26 -0.08 26.72
C LEU A 368 41.15 0.38 28.18
N LEU A 369 41.41 -0.55 29.06
CA LEU A 369 41.70 -0.31 30.48
C LEU A 369 43.01 0.47 30.63
N ARG A 370 42.96 1.53 31.35
CA ARG A 370 43.87 1.92 32.44
C ARG A 370 43.12 2.73 33.48
#